data_e31349f1fa4327b7cabeedd52e5eaf10
#
_entry.id   e31349f1fa4327b7cabeedd52e5eaf10
#
_cell.length_a   1.000
_cell.length_b   1.000
_cell.length_c   1.000
_cell.angle_alpha   90.00
_cell.angle_beta   90.00
_cell.angle_gamma   90.00
#
_symmetry.space_group_name_H-M   'P 1'
#
loop_
_entity.id
_entity.type
_entity.pdbx_description
1 polymer ?
#
loop_
_entity_poly.entity_id
_entity_poly.type
_entity_poly.pdbx_seq_one_letter_code
_entity_poly.pdbx_strand_id
1 'polypeptide(L)'
;FKSKEIKKLKKNDVLIVCGDFGFVWDGSKKEKKMLKKLGKKKYNVLFAEGVHENFDLLCSYPINQWHGGLVQVIRPSVLHLMRGQLYEISGKRIFTMGGASSHDIQDGILEPDDPNFERKLRQLNAAGALFRVDHHSWWKEELPDDAEYQTARETLDKAGWNVDYIITHCCPSSIQDTFSGGLFQRDALTDFLDEVRERCRFQYWFFGHYHENMVVAKEFVMLYKQIIRLK
;
A
#
# COMPACT_ATOMS: atom_id res chain seq x y z
N PHE A 1 -6.17 -15.28 -2.22
CA PHE A 1 -7.33 -15.45 -3.13
C PHE A 1 -7.98 -16.84 -3.08
N LYS A 2 -7.62 -17.70 -2.11
CA LYS A 2 -8.21 -19.05 -1.95
C LYS A 2 -9.18 -19.17 -0.77
N SER A 3 -9.35 -18.12 0.03
CA SER A 3 -10.24 -18.15 1.21
C SER A 3 -11.71 -18.35 0.84
N LYS A 4 -12.50 -18.81 1.80
CA LYS A 4 -13.96 -19.03 1.60
C LYS A 4 -14.68 -17.70 1.35
N GLU A 5 -14.21 -16.63 1.98
CA GLU A 5 -14.77 -15.27 1.87
C GLU A 5 -14.62 -14.74 0.44
N ILE A 6 -13.40 -14.81 -0.11
CA ILE A 6 -13.11 -14.36 -1.49
C ILE A 6 -13.88 -15.17 -2.54
N LYS A 7 -14.07 -16.47 -2.31
CA LYS A 7 -14.86 -17.32 -3.23
C LYS A 7 -16.34 -16.93 -3.32
N LYS A 8 -16.87 -16.25 -2.29
CA LYS A 8 -18.26 -15.79 -2.25
C LYS A 8 -18.49 -14.46 -2.95
N LEU A 9 -17.42 -13.73 -3.33
CA LEU A 9 -17.52 -12.42 -3.97
C LEU A 9 -18.29 -12.51 -5.30
N LYS A 10 -19.16 -11.52 -5.52
CA LYS A 10 -20.06 -11.40 -6.69
C LYS A 10 -19.55 -10.31 -7.65
N LYS A 11 -20.26 -10.11 -8.77
CA LYS A 11 -19.88 -9.19 -9.84
C LYS A 11 -19.67 -7.74 -9.40
N ASN A 12 -20.43 -7.27 -8.45
CA ASN A 12 -20.37 -5.87 -7.98
C ASN A 12 -19.59 -5.72 -6.66
N ASP A 13 -19.03 -6.81 -6.14
CA ASP A 13 -18.18 -6.74 -4.95
C ASP A 13 -16.79 -6.22 -5.32
N VAL A 14 -16.15 -5.60 -4.34
CA VAL A 14 -14.81 -5.06 -4.42
C VAL A 14 -13.98 -5.69 -3.31
N LEU A 15 -12.80 -6.18 -3.64
CA LEU A 15 -11.79 -6.61 -2.68
C LEU A 15 -10.68 -5.58 -2.65
N ILE A 16 -10.43 -4.97 -1.49
CA ILE A 16 -9.33 -4.00 -1.31
C ILE A 16 -8.21 -4.67 -0.51
N VAL A 17 -6.97 -4.50 -0.95
CA VAL A 17 -5.74 -4.97 -0.30
C VAL A 17 -5.00 -3.76 0.25
N CYS A 18 -4.67 -3.79 1.54
CA CYS A 18 -4.00 -2.69 2.24
C CYS A 18 -2.46 -2.79 2.11
N GLY A 19 -1.96 -2.77 0.89
CA GLY A 19 -0.54 -2.85 0.55
C GLY A 19 0.01 -4.26 0.38
N ASP A 20 1.22 -4.35 -0.12
CA ASP A 20 1.94 -5.61 -0.38
C ASP A 20 1.11 -6.59 -1.22
N PHE A 21 0.59 -6.11 -2.34
CA PHE A 21 -0.24 -6.92 -3.23
C PHE A 21 0.52 -8.12 -3.79
N GLY A 22 1.83 -7.96 -4.02
CA GLY A 22 2.78 -9.02 -4.34
C GLY A 22 2.58 -9.68 -5.71
N PHE A 23 1.88 -9.01 -6.65
CA PHE A 23 1.67 -9.47 -8.03
C PHE A 23 2.10 -8.42 -9.07
N VAL A 24 2.86 -7.42 -8.65
CA VAL A 24 3.56 -6.45 -9.50
C VAL A 24 4.99 -6.38 -8.98
N TRP A 25 5.77 -7.45 -9.18
CA TRP A 25 7.10 -7.59 -8.59
C TRP A 25 8.21 -7.85 -9.62
N ASP A 26 8.16 -8.99 -10.29
CA ASP A 26 9.25 -9.43 -11.17
C ASP A 26 8.89 -9.45 -12.67
N GLY A 27 7.64 -9.18 -13.02
CA GLY A 27 7.14 -9.22 -14.39
C GLY A 27 7.25 -10.61 -15.05
N SER A 28 7.47 -11.67 -14.25
CA SER A 28 7.68 -13.04 -14.73
C SER A 28 6.45 -13.61 -15.45
N LYS A 29 6.68 -14.68 -16.21
CA LYS A 29 5.57 -15.43 -16.84
C LYS A 29 4.57 -15.95 -15.79
N LYS A 30 5.06 -16.30 -14.59
CA LYS A 30 4.23 -16.77 -13.47
C LYS A 30 3.34 -15.64 -12.95
N GLU A 31 3.92 -14.48 -12.68
CA GLU A 31 3.20 -13.29 -12.24
C GLU A 31 2.17 -12.84 -13.29
N LYS A 32 2.57 -12.69 -14.55
CA LYS A 32 1.66 -12.37 -15.67
C LYS A 32 0.48 -13.34 -15.80
N LYS A 33 0.73 -14.64 -15.57
CA LYS A 33 -0.33 -15.67 -15.55
C LYS A 33 -1.28 -15.49 -14.36
N MET A 34 -0.78 -15.12 -13.19
CA MET A 34 -1.61 -14.85 -12.00
C MET A 34 -2.44 -13.57 -12.19
N LEU A 35 -1.84 -12.49 -12.65
CA LEU A 35 -2.55 -11.25 -12.99
C LEU A 35 -3.64 -11.49 -14.04
N LYS A 36 -3.36 -12.29 -15.07
CA LYS A 36 -4.38 -12.68 -16.07
C LYS A 36 -5.54 -13.45 -15.45
N LYS A 37 -5.29 -14.30 -14.43
CA LYS A 37 -6.37 -15.00 -13.70
C LYS A 37 -7.18 -14.05 -12.83
N LEU A 38 -6.52 -13.11 -12.15
CA LEU A 38 -7.18 -12.08 -11.34
C LEU A 38 -8.02 -11.15 -12.22
N GLY A 39 -7.48 -10.72 -13.37
CA GLY A 39 -8.17 -9.87 -14.34
C GLY A 39 -9.41 -10.50 -14.99
N LYS A 40 -9.63 -11.81 -14.80
CA LYS A 40 -10.85 -12.52 -15.24
C LYS A 40 -11.87 -12.71 -14.13
N LYS A 41 -11.61 -12.18 -12.92
CA LYS A 41 -12.58 -12.26 -11.84
C LYS A 41 -13.80 -11.40 -12.14
N LYS A 42 -14.95 -11.81 -11.62
CA LYS A 42 -16.23 -11.09 -11.77
C LYS A 42 -16.37 -9.90 -10.82
N TYR A 43 -15.44 -9.74 -9.89
CA TYR A 43 -15.34 -8.65 -8.92
C TYR A 43 -14.03 -7.90 -9.13
N ASN A 44 -13.97 -6.67 -8.68
CA ASN A 44 -12.75 -5.89 -8.75
C ASN A 44 -11.80 -6.21 -7.58
N VAL A 45 -10.52 -6.30 -7.89
CA VAL A 45 -9.42 -6.37 -6.92
C VAL A 45 -8.69 -5.04 -6.97
N LEU A 46 -8.75 -4.31 -5.89
CA LEU A 46 -8.08 -3.03 -5.69
C LEU A 46 -6.94 -3.22 -4.69
N PHE A 47 -5.90 -2.43 -4.81
CA PHE A 47 -4.85 -2.40 -3.79
C PHE A 47 -4.26 -0.98 -3.68
N ALA A 48 -3.93 -0.57 -2.48
CA ALA A 48 -2.92 0.44 -2.27
C ALA A 48 -1.55 -0.24 -2.36
N GLU A 49 -0.49 0.48 -2.70
CA GLU A 49 0.86 -0.09 -2.70
C GLU A 49 1.42 -0.17 -1.28
N GLY A 50 2.35 -1.10 -1.07
CA GLY A 50 3.17 -1.23 0.12
C GLY A 50 4.65 -1.08 -0.21
N VAL A 51 5.50 -1.92 0.40
CA VAL A 51 6.95 -1.99 0.16
C VAL A 51 7.35 -3.20 -0.70
N HIS A 52 6.39 -4.01 -1.12
CA HIS A 52 6.59 -5.20 -1.95
C HIS A 52 5.92 -5.06 -3.33
N GLU A 53 5.95 -3.87 -3.90
CA GLU A 53 5.67 -3.57 -5.30
C GLU A 53 6.93 -3.12 -6.01
N ASN A 54 7.09 -3.54 -7.26
CA ASN A 54 8.10 -3.00 -8.16
C ASN A 54 7.56 -1.71 -8.78
N PHE A 55 8.04 -0.57 -8.33
CA PHE A 55 7.53 0.74 -8.75
C PHE A 55 7.86 1.05 -10.21
N ASP A 56 8.97 0.53 -10.77
CA ASP A 56 9.27 0.66 -12.20
C ASP A 56 8.18 -0.01 -13.05
N LEU A 57 7.73 -1.21 -12.64
CA LEU A 57 6.63 -1.89 -13.30
C LEU A 57 5.29 -1.19 -13.02
N LEU A 58 5.05 -0.78 -11.79
CA LEU A 58 3.80 -0.13 -11.39
C LEU A 58 3.59 1.16 -12.18
N CYS A 59 4.60 2.02 -12.28
CA CYS A 59 4.56 3.27 -13.04
C CYS A 59 4.36 3.07 -14.55
N SER A 60 4.64 1.88 -15.09
CA SER A 60 4.42 1.56 -16.50
C SER A 60 2.97 1.32 -16.90
N TYR A 61 2.08 1.11 -15.92
CA TYR A 61 0.66 0.84 -16.20
C TYR A 61 -0.13 2.11 -16.50
N PRO A 62 -1.12 2.04 -17.40
CA PRO A 62 -1.91 3.21 -17.79
C PRO A 62 -2.77 3.71 -16.63
N ILE A 63 -2.85 5.04 -16.52
CA ILE A 63 -3.68 5.73 -15.53
C ILE A 63 -5.04 6.01 -16.14
N ASN A 64 -6.10 5.72 -15.39
CA ASN A 64 -7.48 5.99 -15.75
C ASN A 64 -8.25 6.58 -14.55
N GLN A 65 -9.35 7.27 -14.84
CA GLN A 65 -10.32 7.63 -13.81
C GLN A 65 -11.21 6.42 -13.45
N TRP A 66 -11.43 6.23 -12.15
CA TRP A 66 -12.31 5.20 -11.63
C TRP A 66 -12.96 5.65 -10.31
N HIS A 67 -14.28 5.66 -10.28
CA HIS A 67 -15.07 6.02 -9.08
C HIS A 67 -14.64 7.33 -8.37
N GLY A 68 -14.26 8.35 -9.13
CA GLY A 68 -13.91 9.68 -8.62
C GLY A 68 -12.41 9.93 -8.43
N GLY A 69 -11.60 8.87 -8.36
CA GLY A 69 -10.14 8.95 -8.21
C GLY A 69 -9.36 8.40 -9.42
N LEU A 70 -8.06 8.56 -9.40
CA LEU A 70 -7.13 8.00 -10.39
C LEU A 70 -6.67 6.62 -9.97
N VAL A 71 -6.58 5.69 -10.92
CA VAL A 71 -6.07 4.33 -10.73
C VAL A 71 -5.08 3.97 -11.82
N GLN A 72 -4.12 3.11 -11.51
CA GLN A 72 -3.37 2.40 -12.53
C GLN A 72 -4.05 1.08 -12.87
N VAL A 73 -4.26 0.83 -14.16
CA VAL A 73 -5.00 -0.35 -14.64
C VAL A 73 -4.03 -1.50 -14.92
N ILE A 74 -3.85 -2.37 -13.92
CA ILE A 74 -2.97 -3.55 -14.06
C ILE A 74 -3.62 -4.59 -14.97
N ARG A 75 -4.92 -4.82 -14.78
CA ARG A 75 -5.81 -5.64 -15.62
C ARG A 75 -7.24 -5.10 -15.50
N PRO A 76 -8.18 -5.50 -16.37
CA PRO A 76 -9.55 -4.94 -16.37
C PRO A 76 -10.25 -4.94 -15.02
N SER A 77 -9.98 -5.93 -14.16
CA SER A 77 -10.53 -6.00 -12.79
C SER A 77 -9.45 -5.98 -11.70
N VAL A 78 -8.23 -5.52 -12.00
CA VAL A 78 -7.15 -5.35 -11.03
C VAL A 78 -6.62 -3.94 -11.15
N LEU A 79 -6.89 -3.11 -10.16
CA LEU A 79 -6.59 -1.68 -10.18
C LEU A 79 -5.73 -1.32 -8.97
N HIS A 80 -4.69 -0.55 -9.20
CA HIS A 80 -3.94 0.12 -8.14
C HIS A 80 -4.61 1.45 -7.80
N LEU A 81 -4.96 1.63 -6.54
CA LEU A 81 -5.51 2.85 -5.99
C LEU A 81 -4.36 3.83 -5.74
N MET A 82 -4.27 4.89 -6.53
CA MET A 82 -3.17 5.85 -6.42
C MET A 82 -3.24 6.63 -5.10
N ARG A 83 -2.10 7.16 -4.69
CA ARG A 83 -1.95 7.95 -3.46
C ARG A 83 -2.77 9.24 -3.50
N GLY A 84 -3.27 9.62 -2.34
CA GLY A 84 -3.97 10.89 -2.17
C GLY A 84 -5.31 10.97 -2.89
N GLN A 85 -5.90 9.85 -3.29
CA GLN A 85 -7.15 9.81 -4.03
C GLN A 85 -8.34 9.49 -3.13
N LEU A 86 -9.52 9.94 -3.55
CA LEU A 86 -10.80 9.64 -2.93
C LEU A 86 -11.69 8.91 -3.92
N TYR A 87 -12.21 7.76 -3.50
CA TYR A 87 -13.08 6.93 -4.32
C TYR A 87 -14.48 6.83 -3.71
N GLU A 88 -15.51 6.88 -4.54
CA GLU A 88 -16.87 6.61 -4.13
C GLU A 88 -17.29 5.19 -4.55
N ILE A 89 -17.25 4.26 -3.59
CA ILE A 89 -17.53 2.85 -3.81
C ILE A 89 -18.77 2.44 -3.00
N SER A 90 -19.84 2.03 -3.67
CA SER A 90 -21.09 1.61 -3.03
C SER A 90 -21.66 2.68 -2.07
N GLY A 91 -21.55 3.96 -2.44
CA GLY A 91 -22.02 5.09 -1.63
C GLY A 91 -21.13 5.41 -0.42
N LYS A 92 -19.91 4.83 -0.36
CA LYS A 92 -18.92 5.11 0.66
C LYS A 92 -17.73 5.87 0.08
N ARG A 93 -17.29 6.91 0.78
CA ARG A 93 -16.10 7.68 0.43
C ARG A 93 -14.88 7.05 1.07
N ILE A 94 -13.94 6.58 0.24
CA ILE A 94 -12.74 5.86 0.66
C ILE A 94 -11.51 6.65 0.22
N PHE A 95 -10.76 7.17 1.18
CA PHE A 95 -9.47 7.82 0.94
C PHE A 95 -8.34 6.80 0.98
N THR A 96 -7.36 6.93 0.09
CA THR A 96 -6.21 6.01 0.02
C THR A 96 -4.89 6.77 0.04
N MET A 97 -3.93 6.20 0.77
CA MET A 97 -2.54 6.66 0.81
C MET A 97 -1.64 5.44 1.05
N GLY A 98 -1.08 4.90 -0.03
CA GLY A 98 -0.17 3.75 0.02
C GLY A 98 1.24 4.12 0.43
N GLY A 99 2.12 3.11 0.48
CA GLY A 99 3.52 3.24 0.84
C GLY A 99 3.82 2.98 2.32
N ALA A 100 5.08 2.72 2.60
CA ALA A 100 5.69 2.64 3.92
C ALA A 100 7.21 2.63 3.78
N SER A 101 7.95 2.88 4.87
CA SER A 101 9.40 2.61 4.91
C SER A 101 9.66 1.12 5.10
N SER A 102 10.56 0.55 4.31
CA SER A 102 11.08 -0.80 4.52
C SER A 102 11.79 -0.94 5.85
N HIS A 103 11.51 -2.01 6.61
CA HIS A 103 12.09 -2.23 7.93
C HIS A 103 13.41 -3.03 7.89
N ASP A 104 13.79 -3.58 6.75
CA ASP A 104 14.95 -4.45 6.56
C ASP A 104 16.04 -3.78 5.72
N ILE A 105 16.32 -2.51 6.01
CA ILE A 105 17.33 -1.67 5.36
C ILE A 105 18.33 -1.05 6.35
N GLN A 106 18.44 -1.62 7.56
CA GLN A 106 19.32 -1.06 8.62
C GLN A 106 20.79 -1.05 8.20
N ASP A 107 21.20 -1.98 7.35
CA ASP A 107 22.57 -2.09 6.83
C ASP A 107 22.72 -1.43 5.45
N GLY A 108 21.67 -0.70 5.01
CA GLY A 108 21.71 0.16 3.85
C GLY A 108 21.01 -0.37 2.60
N ILE A 109 21.13 0.42 1.55
CA ILE A 109 20.64 0.13 0.22
C ILE A 109 21.84 0.08 -0.71
N LEU A 110 21.97 -1.00 -1.49
CA LEU A 110 23.03 -1.14 -2.48
C LEU A 110 22.60 -0.58 -3.81
N GLU A 111 23.45 0.27 -4.37
CA GLU A 111 23.31 0.81 -5.72
C GLU A 111 23.91 -0.19 -6.74
N PRO A 112 23.15 -0.67 -7.73
CA PRO A 112 23.64 -1.67 -8.70
C PRO A 112 24.83 -1.20 -9.54
N ASP A 113 24.99 0.10 -9.74
CA ASP A 113 26.06 0.72 -10.51
C ASP A 113 27.32 1.08 -9.66
N ASP A 114 27.30 0.80 -8.34
CA ASP A 114 28.49 0.98 -7.49
C ASP A 114 29.63 0.06 -7.99
N PRO A 115 30.82 0.58 -8.29
CA PRO A 115 31.97 -0.25 -8.71
C PRO A 115 32.33 -1.38 -7.75
N ASN A 116 31.92 -1.29 -6.49
CA ASN A 116 32.13 -2.31 -5.45
C ASN A 116 30.89 -3.14 -5.16
N PHE A 117 29.83 -3.06 -5.97
CA PHE A 117 28.55 -3.73 -5.73
C PHE A 117 28.70 -5.21 -5.38
N GLU A 118 29.36 -5.98 -6.23
CA GLU A 118 29.55 -7.42 -6.03
C GLU A 118 30.32 -7.77 -4.73
N ARG A 119 31.27 -6.92 -4.35
CA ARG A 119 32.01 -7.09 -3.10
C ARG A 119 31.13 -6.82 -1.89
N LYS A 120 30.42 -5.68 -1.90
CA LYS A 120 29.49 -5.28 -0.84
C LYS A 120 28.37 -6.30 -0.69
N LEU A 121 27.77 -6.74 -1.80
CA LEU A 121 26.72 -7.75 -1.82
C LEU A 121 27.16 -9.05 -1.13
N ARG A 122 28.36 -9.55 -1.47
CA ARG A 122 28.90 -10.74 -0.81
C ARG A 122 29.16 -10.52 0.67
N GLN A 123 29.70 -9.40 1.08
CA GLN A 123 29.97 -9.07 2.48
C GLN A 123 28.69 -8.99 3.30
N LEU A 124 27.67 -8.28 2.84
CA LEU A 124 26.39 -8.14 3.55
C LEU A 124 25.64 -9.48 3.63
N ASN A 125 25.63 -10.27 2.55
CA ASN A 125 25.05 -11.61 2.58
C ASN A 125 25.78 -12.53 3.57
N ALA A 126 27.12 -12.51 3.60
CA ALA A 126 27.91 -13.31 4.54
C ALA A 126 27.69 -12.91 6.00
N ALA A 127 27.41 -11.63 6.24
CA ALA A 127 27.08 -11.10 7.56
C ALA A 127 25.62 -11.35 8.00
N GLY A 128 24.74 -11.82 7.10
CA GLY A 128 23.30 -11.92 7.36
C GLY A 128 22.66 -10.53 7.58
N ALA A 129 23.19 -9.51 6.92
CA ALA A 129 22.80 -8.13 7.09
C ALA A 129 21.39 -7.86 6.51
N LEU A 130 20.72 -6.83 7.05
CA LEU A 130 19.41 -6.35 6.60
C LEU A 130 19.60 -5.21 5.60
N PHE A 131 19.68 -5.56 4.34
CA PHE A 131 19.89 -4.62 3.24
C PHE A 131 19.00 -4.95 2.06
N ARG A 132 18.76 -3.95 1.21
CA ARG A 132 18.07 -4.12 -0.07
C ARG A 132 18.91 -3.56 -1.22
N VAL A 133 18.46 -3.81 -2.44
CA VAL A 133 19.13 -3.36 -3.67
C VAL A 133 18.18 -2.43 -4.42
N ASP A 134 18.66 -1.24 -4.76
CA ASP A 134 17.91 -0.23 -5.48
C ASP A 134 17.42 -0.75 -6.84
N HIS A 135 16.20 -0.41 -7.21
CA HIS A 135 15.49 -0.90 -8.39
C HIS A 135 15.40 -2.43 -8.56
N HIS A 136 15.70 -3.21 -7.49
CA HIS A 136 15.57 -4.67 -7.47
C HIS A 136 14.70 -5.18 -6.34
N SER A 137 14.89 -4.67 -5.13
CA SER A 137 14.14 -5.05 -3.94
C SER A 137 13.76 -3.86 -3.07
N TRP A 138 14.15 -2.68 -3.47
CA TRP A 138 13.81 -1.41 -2.88
C TRP A 138 13.66 -0.34 -3.96
N TRP A 139 12.77 0.61 -3.74
CA TRP A 139 12.54 1.78 -4.58
C TRP A 139 12.31 2.99 -3.68
N LYS A 140 12.88 4.13 -4.07
CA LYS A 140 12.64 5.41 -3.41
C LYS A 140 11.15 5.75 -3.31
N GLU A 141 10.38 5.30 -4.29
CA GLU A 141 8.94 5.47 -4.42
C GLU A 141 8.14 4.66 -3.39
N GLU A 142 8.77 3.87 -2.50
CA GLU A 142 8.10 3.30 -1.32
C GLU A 142 7.46 4.40 -0.47
N LEU A 143 8.07 5.59 -0.43
CA LEU A 143 7.51 6.77 0.23
C LEU A 143 6.94 7.75 -0.80
N PRO A 144 5.86 8.46 -0.46
CA PRO A 144 5.30 9.51 -1.30
C PRO A 144 6.26 10.67 -1.50
N ASP A 145 6.15 11.32 -2.64
CA ASP A 145 6.79 12.61 -2.88
C ASP A 145 5.94 13.81 -2.42
N ASP A 146 6.51 15.01 -2.49
CA ASP A 146 5.83 16.25 -2.07
C ASP A 146 4.55 16.52 -2.87
N ALA A 147 4.51 16.15 -4.15
CA ALA A 147 3.35 16.36 -5.01
C ALA A 147 2.22 15.39 -4.64
N GLU A 148 2.53 14.18 -4.22
CA GLU A 148 1.56 13.20 -3.74
C GLU A 148 0.97 13.63 -2.38
N TYR A 149 1.78 14.16 -1.45
CA TYR A 149 1.28 14.75 -0.21
C TYR A 149 0.37 15.96 -0.48
N GLN A 150 0.75 16.83 -1.40
CA GLN A 150 -0.07 17.98 -1.79
C GLN A 150 -1.39 17.54 -2.41
N THR A 151 -1.37 16.57 -3.32
CA THR A 151 -2.56 15.96 -3.91
C THR A 151 -3.50 15.39 -2.85
N ALA A 152 -2.95 14.72 -1.84
CA ALA A 152 -3.71 14.15 -0.73
C ALA A 152 -4.41 15.24 0.09
N ARG A 153 -3.71 16.34 0.43
CA ARG A 153 -4.30 17.47 1.15
C ARG A 153 -5.42 18.13 0.35
N GLU A 154 -5.18 18.42 -0.93
CA GLU A 154 -6.20 19.02 -1.81
C GLU A 154 -7.43 18.14 -1.96
N THR A 155 -7.25 16.83 -2.05
CA THR A 155 -8.35 15.85 -2.11
C THR A 155 -9.17 15.87 -0.83
N LEU A 156 -8.50 15.86 0.32
CA LEU A 156 -9.17 15.92 1.63
C LEU A 156 -9.82 17.27 1.88
N ASP A 157 -9.21 18.39 1.48
CA ASP A 157 -9.81 19.73 1.55
C ASP A 157 -11.11 19.78 0.75
N LYS A 158 -11.13 19.30 -0.50
CA LYS A 158 -12.33 19.20 -1.34
C LYS A 158 -13.41 18.31 -0.73
N ALA A 159 -13.01 17.28 0.02
CA ALA A 159 -13.92 16.40 0.74
C ALA A 159 -14.39 16.97 2.08
N GLY A 160 -13.90 18.14 2.49
CA GLY A 160 -14.17 18.76 3.80
C GLY A 160 -13.61 17.93 4.95
N TRP A 161 -12.49 17.22 4.74
CA TRP A 161 -11.85 16.33 5.70
C TRP A 161 -12.85 15.35 6.36
N ASN A 162 -13.71 14.77 5.55
CA ASN A 162 -14.75 13.85 6.02
C ASN A 162 -14.93 12.72 5.01
N VAL A 163 -14.59 11.48 5.39
CA VAL A 163 -14.67 10.28 4.58
C VAL A 163 -15.28 9.14 5.39
N ASP A 164 -15.70 8.04 4.75
CA ASP A 164 -16.17 6.87 5.49
C ASP A 164 -15.02 5.99 5.93
N TYR A 165 -14.09 5.72 5.03
CA TYR A 165 -12.96 4.82 5.28
C TYR A 165 -11.64 5.42 4.80
N ILE A 166 -10.57 5.07 5.50
CA ILE A 166 -9.20 5.36 5.09
C ILE A 166 -8.49 4.02 4.89
N ILE A 167 -7.80 3.87 3.77
CA ILE A 167 -7.00 2.69 3.43
C ILE A 167 -5.56 3.14 3.20
N THR A 168 -4.65 2.61 4.00
CA THR A 168 -3.21 2.86 3.89
C THR A 168 -2.43 1.56 3.94
N HIS A 169 -1.11 1.58 3.73
CA HIS A 169 -0.28 0.43 4.03
C HIS A 169 0.29 0.51 5.45
N CYS A 170 0.95 1.60 5.83
CA CYS A 170 1.33 1.87 7.21
C CYS A 170 0.25 2.69 7.95
N CYS A 171 0.46 3.00 9.22
CA CYS A 171 -0.46 3.78 10.05
C CYS A 171 0.20 5.09 10.55
N PRO A 172 -0.59 6.03 11.12
CA PRO A 172 -0.05 7.23 11.75
C PRO A 172 1.01 6.93 12.81
N SER A 173 2.03 7.79 12.94
CA SER A 173 3.11 7.67 13.94
C SER A 173 2.58 7.44 15.35
N SER A 174 1.57 8.20 15.76
CA SER A 174 0.96 8.08 17.08
C SER A 174 0.25 6.74 17.30
N ILE A 175 -0.34 6.16 16.26
CA ILE A 175 -0.96 4.83 16.32
C ILE A 175 0.12 3.76 16.34
N GLN A 176 1.17 3.89 15.53
CA GLN A 176 2.33 3.00 15.51
C GLN A 176 2.97 2.87 16.91
N ASP A 177 3.12 3.98 17.62
CA ASP A 177 3.69 4.00 18.97
C ASP A 177 2.86 3.21 19.99
N THR A 178 1.54 3.14 19.83
CA THR A 178 0.64 2.46 20.79
C THR A 178 0.84 0.94 20.86
N PHE A 179 1.26 0.31 19.76
CA PHE A 179 1.44 -1.15 19.73
C PHE A 179 2.90 -1.58 19.59
N SER A 180 3.79 -0.68 19.15
CA SER A 180 5.19 -1.03 18.89
C SER A 180 6.13 -0.69 20.05
N GLY A 181 5.69 0.14 20.99
CA GLY A 181 6.57 0.62 22.06
C GLY A 181 7.79 1.40 21.55
N GLY A 182 7.68 2.03 20.37
CA GLY A 182 8.76 2.80 19.74
C GLY A 182 9.75 1.96 18.92
N LEU A 183 9.41 0.71 18.58
CA LEU A 183 10.24 -0.15 17.73
C LEU A 183 10.38 0.36 16.29
N PHE A 184 9.35 1.00 15.75
CA PHE A 184 9.36 1.52 14.40
C PHE A 184 9.71 3.00 14.40
N GLN A 185 10.54 3.40 13.45
CA GLN A 185 10.90 4.79 13.28
C GLN A 185 9.75 5.56 12.62
N ARG A 186 9.59 6.80 13.02
CA ARG A 186 8.70 7.75 12.35
C ARG A 186 9.35 8.23 11.06
N ASP A 187 8.53 8.49 10.07
CA ASP A 187 8.94 9.05 8.78
C ASP A 187 7.92 10.09 8.29
N ALA A 188 8.24 10.74 7.17
CA ALA A 188 7.38 11.79 6.61
C ALA A 188 5.96 11.29 6.28
N LEU A 189 5.80 10.01 5.89
CA LEU A 189 4.50 9.44 5.60
C LEU A 189 3.70 9.19 6.88
N THR A 190 4.29 8.55 7.88
CA THR A 190 3.60 8.26 9.14
C THR A 190 3.24 9.54 9.91
N ASP A 191 4.04 10.61 9.79
CA ASP A 191 3.73 11.94 10.35
C ASP A 191 2.63 12.66 9.54
N PHE A 192 2.64 12.56 8.21
CA PHE A 192 1.53 13.04 7.38
C PHE A 192 0.21 12.32 7.72
N LEU A 193 0.27 11.02 7.97
CA LEU A 193 -0.91 10.27 8.39
C LEU A 193 -1.43 10.70 9.77
N ASP A 194 -0.58 11.20 10.66
CA ASP A 194 -1.04 11.85 11.90
C ASP A 194 -1.79 13.17 11.60
N GLU A 195 -1.32 13.99 10.64
CA GLU A 195 -2.08 15.16 10.19
C GLU A 195 -3.49 14.76 9.69
N VAL A 196 -3.56 13.69 8.89
CA VAL A 196 -4.85 13.17 8.41
C VAL A 196 -5.72 12.70 9.57
N ARG A 197 -5.16 11.98 10.53
CA ARG A 197 -5.87 11.48 11.72
C ARG A 197 -6.45 12.62 12.56
N GLU A 198 -5.72 13.71 12.73
CA GLU A 198 -6.13 14.85 13.55
C GLU A 198 -7.24 15.69 12.90
N ARG A 199 -7.19 15.81 11.58
CA ARG A 199 -8.08 16.70 10.83
C ARG A 199 -9.30 15.99 10.23
N CYS A 200 -9.17 14.71 9.89
CA CYS A 200 -10.17 13.98 9.12
C CYS A 200 -11.17 13.27 10.03
N ARG A 201 -12.45 13.36 9.69
CA ARG A 201 -13.51 12.52 10.27
C ARG A 201 -13.67 11.27 9.44
N PHE A 202 -13.64 10.10 10.06
CA PHE A 202 -13.80 8.81 9.41
C PHE A 202 -14.45 7.79 10.35
N GLN A 203 -14.96 6.67 9.78
CA GLN A 203 -15.55 5.58 10.56
C GLN A 203 -14.49 4.54 10.94
N TYR A 204 -13.70 4.11 9.96
CA TYR A 204 -12.61 3.15 10.16
C TYR A 204 -11.41 3.47 9.28
N TRP A 205 -10.23 3.14 9.81
CA TRP A 205 -8.94 3.20 9.13
C TRP A 205 -8.34 1.81 9.08
N PHE A 206 -8.15 1.28 7.87
CA PHE A 206 -7.58 -0.04 7.63
C PHE A 206 -6.17 0.07 7.10
N PHE A 207 -5.25 -0.72 7.66
CA PHE A 207 -3.85 -0.73 7.26
C PHE A 207 -3.23 -2.11 7.42
N GLY A 208 -2.05 -2.35 6.80
CA GLY A 208 -1.29 -3.59 6.83
C GLY A 208 0.07 -3.45 7.48
N HIS A 209 1.12 -3.84 6.76
CA HIS A 209 2.56 -3.64 7.03
C HIS A 209 3.13 -4.41 8.23
N TYR A 210 2.49 -4.40 9.38
CA TYR A 210 3.01 -4.92 10.65
C TYR A 210 2.74 -6.40 10.90
N HIS A 211 2.18 -7.11 9.93
CA HIS A 211 1.96 -8.56 9.90
C HIS A 211 1.10 -9.12 11.05
N GLU A 212 0.19 -8.32 11.59
CA GLU A 212 -0.75 -8.75 12.60
C GLU A 212 -2.20 -8.43 12.25
N ASN A 213 -3.15 -9.11 12.92
CA ASN A 213 -4.57 -8.79 12.86
C ASN A 213 -5.00 -8.25 14.22
N MET A 214 -5.22 -6.94 14.32
CA MET A 214 -5.53 -6.29 15.59
C MET A 214 -6.42 -5.07 15.38
N VAL A 215 -7.33 -4.83 16.31
CA VAL A 215 -7.95 -3.52 16.48
C VAL A 215 -7.06 -2.74 17.45
N VAL A 216 -6.28 -1.80 16.93
CA VAL A 216 -5.29 -1.03 17.72
C VAL A 216 -5.99 0.01 18.58
N ALA A 217 -6.96 0.71 17.99
CA ALA A 217 -7.87 1.63 18.65
C ALA A 217 -9.27 1.40 18.06
N LYS A 218 -10.28 2.02 18.63
CA LYS A 218 -11.69 1.77 18.26
C LYS A 218 -11.93 1.77 16.74
N GLU A 219 -11.29 2.70 16.02
CA GLU A 219 -11.46 2.90 14.57
C GLU A 219 -10.26 2.43 13.72
N PHE A 220 -9.12 2.04 14.33
CA PHE A 220 -7.91 1.62 13.63
C PHE A 220 -7.79 0.10 13.60
N VAL A 221 -7.78 -0.48 12.40
CA VAL A 221 -7.82 -1.92 12.19
C VAL A 221 -6.62 -2.37 11.37
N MET A 222 -5.69 -3.05 12.01
CA MET A 222 -4.53 -3.67 11.39
C MET A 222 -4.92 -5.02 10.78
N LEU A 223 -4.55 -5.24 9.53
CA LEU A 223 -4.90 -6.42 8.75
C LEU A 223 -3.67 -7.14 8.21
N TYR A 224 -3.64 -8.45 8.38
CA TYR A 224 -2.62 -9.31 7.77
C TYR A 224 -3.25 -10.45 6.95
N LYS A 225 -3.92 -11.38 7.62
CA LYS A 225 -4.59 -12.53 6.98
C LYS A 225 -6.10 -12.44 7.02
N GLN A 226 -6.61 -11.52 7.79
CA GLN A 226 -8.04 -11.34 8.00
C GLN A 226 -8.67 -10.62 6.81
N ILE A 227 -9.92 -10.99 6.51
CA ILE A 227 -10.76 -10.30 5.53
C ILE A 227 -11.97 -9.76 6.27
N ILE A 228 -12.16 -8.45 6.19
CA ILE A 228 -13.28 -7.75 6.82
C ILE A 228 -14.27 -7.34 5.73
N ARG A 229 -15.55 -7.52 6.00
CA ARG A 229 -16.61 -7.02 5.13
C ARG A 229 -17.07 -5.66 5.63
N LEU A 230 -16.92 -4.64 4.78
CA LEU A 230 -17.48 -3.32 5.00
C LEU A 230 -18.98 -3.32 4.63
N LYS A 231 -19.78 -2.51 5.37
CA LYS A 231 -21.23 -2.39 5.20
C LYS A 231 -21.59 -0.96 4.78
#